data_1c1f04e844c45101908db353d5071d20
#
_entry.id   1c1f04e844c45101908db353d5071d20
#
_cell.length_a   1.000
_cell.length_b   1.000
_cell.length_c   1.000
_cell.angle_alpha   90.00
_cell.angle_beta   90.00
_cell.angle_gamma   90.00
#
_symmetry.space_group_name_H-M   'P 1'
#
loop_
_entity.id
_entity.type
_entity.pdbx_description
1 polymer ?
#
loop_
_entity_poly.entity_id
_entity_poly.type
_entity_poly.pdbx_seq_one_letter_code
_entity_poly.pdbx_strand_id
1 'polypeptide(L)'
;MQNRQVANATKVAVAGASGYAGGEILRLLLGHPAYADGRLRIGALTAATSAGSTLGEHHPHLTPLAHRVVEPTEAAVLGGHDAVFLALPHGHSAVLAQQLSPETLIIDCGADFRLTDAAVWERFYGSSHAGSWPYGLPELPGARDQLRGTRRIAVPGCYPTAALLALFPALAADLIEPAVTVVAVSGTSGAGRAATTDLLGAEVIGSARAYNIAGVHRHT
;
A
#
# COMPACT_ATOMS: atom_id res chain seq x y z
N MET A 1 27.68 -10.47 -31.84
CA MET A 1 26.63 -9.73 -31.11
C MET A 1 25.56 -10.71 -30.72
N GLN A 2 25.55 -11.16 -29.45
CA GLN A 2 24.57 -12.11 -28.97
C GLN A 2 23.22 -11.41 -28.84
N ASN A 3 22.24 -11.93 -29.55
CA ASN A 3 20.84 -11.55 -29.47
C ASN A 3 20.33 -11.94 -28.06
N ARG A 4 20.47 -11.04 -27.07
CA ARG A 4 19.76 -11.17 -25.80
C ARG A 4 18.28 -11.05 -26.13
N GLN A 5 17.56 -12.17 -26.13
CA GLN A 5 16.10 -12.15 -26.01
C GLN A 5 15.77 -11.27 -24.81
N VAL A 6 15.18 -10.11 -25.09
CA VAL A 6 14.65 -9.21 -24.06
C VAL A 6 13.52 -9.99 -23.42
N ALA A 7 13.77 -10.53 -22.23
CA ALA A 7 12.71 -11.11 -21.43
C ALA A 7 11.57 -10.07 -21.35
N ASN A 8 10.32 -10.51 -21.52
CA ASN A 8 9.18 -9.61 -21.44
C ASN A 8 9.28 -8.77 -20.17
N ALA A 9 9.25 -7.45 -20.31
CA ALA A 9 9.33 -6.55 -19.17
C ALA A 9 8.12 -6.76 -18.25
N THR A 10 8.35 -6.85 -16.93
CA THR A 10 7.28 -6.93 -15.94
C THR A 10 6.41 -5.67 -16.00
N LYS A 11 5.15 -5.83 -16.31
CA LYS A 11 4.18 -4.74 -16.45
C LYS A 11 3.42 -4.53 -15.15
N VAL A 12 3.52 -3.35 -14.58
CA VAL A 12 2.97 -3.01 -13.25
C VAL A 12 1.89 -1.95 -13.38
N ALA A 13 0.73 -2.17 -12.76
CA ALA A 13 -0.32 -1.17 -12.62
C ALA A 13 -0.41 -0.66 -11.18
N VAL A 14 -0.89 0.59 -11.03
CA VAL A 14 -1.13 1.21 -9.73
C VAL A 14 -2.56 1.75 -9.67
N ALA A 15 -3.40 1.12 -8.86
CA ALA A 15 -4.73 1.59 -8.53
C ALA A 15 -4.65 2.56 -7.33
N GLY A 16 -5.29 3.71 -7.43
CA GLY A 16 -5.13 4.81 -6.47
C GLY A 16 -3.90 5.68 -6.75
N ALA A 17 -3.49 5.76 -8.02
CA ALA A 17 -2.28 6.46 -8.47
C ALA A 17 -2.24 7.95 -8.09
N SER A 18 -3.38 8.63 -7.96
CA SER A 18 -3.47 10.03 -7.57
C SER A 18 -3.35 10.28 -6.06
N GLY A 19 -3.42 9.21 -5.23
CA GLY A 19 -3.28 9.30 -3.77
C GLY A 19 -1.82 9.36 -3.31
N TYR A 20 -1.59 9.65 -2.01
CA TYR A 20 -0.25 9.71 -1.44
C TYR A 20 0.51 8.38 -1.57
N ALA A 21 -0.12 7.26 -1.19
CA ALA A 21 0.49 5.94 -1.31
C ALA A 21 0.79 5.57 -2.77
N GLY A 22 -0.16 5.84 -3.68
CA GLY A 22 0.05 5.61 -5.12
C GLY A 22 1.21 6.43 -5.68
N GLY A 23 1.29 7.71 -5.32
CA GLY A 23 2.40 8.60 -5.72
C GLY A 23 3.75 8.10 -5.21
N GLU A 24 3.82 7.62 -3.97
CA GLU A 24 5.06 7.08 -3.39
C GLU A 24 5.48 5.76 -4.05
N ILE A 25 4.52 4.87 -4.34
CA ILE A 25 4.78 3.65 -5.12
C ILE A 25 5.38 4.02 -6.48
N LEU A 26 4.79 4.98 -7.19
CA LEU A 26 5.28 5.42 -8.49
C LEU A 26 6.67 6.03 -8.40
N ARG A 27 6.95 6.83 -7.37
CA ARG A 27 8.28 7.38 -7.11
C ARG A 27 9.33 6.27 -6.94
N LEU A 28 9.01 5.25 -6.14
CA LEU A 28 9.89 4.10 -5.91
C LEU A 28 10.08 3.25 -7.18
N LEU A 29 9.03 3.03 -7.95
CA LEU A 29 9.10 2.29 -9.23
C LEU A 29 9.98 3.03 -10.25
N LEU A 30 9.85 4.36 -10.37
CA LEU A 30 10.69 5.18 -11.25
C LEU A 30 12.17 5.13 -10.86
N GLY A 31 12.47 5.07 -9.56
CA GLY A 31 13.84 4.92 -9.04
C GLY A 31 14.39 3.50 -9.07
N HIS A 32 13.58 2.50 -9.44
CA HIS A 32 13.99 1.10 -9.40
C HIS A 32 14.93 0.75 -10.58
N PRO A 33 16.05 0.04 -10.37
CA PRO A 33 16.99 -0.33 -11.44
C PRO A 33 16.32 -1.05 -12.61
N ALA A 34 15.33 -1.92 -12.35
CA ALA A 34 14.61 -2.62 -13.39
C ALA A 34 13.78 -1.70 -14.30
N TYR A 35 13.37 -0.52 -13.81
CA TYR A 35 12.72 0.50 -14.63
C TYR A 35 13.73 1.16 -15.54
N ALA A 36 14.89 1.51 -15.02
CA ALA A 36 15.96 2.16 -15.77
C ALA A 36 16.51 1.27 -16.91
N ASP A 37 16.60 -0.04 -16.69
CA ASP A 37 17.09 -1.01 -17.68
C ASP A 37 15.99 -1.65 -18.55
N GLY A 38 14.73 -1.20 -18.40
CA GLY A 38 13.60 -1.63 -19.23
C GLY A 38 12.99 -2.99 -18.86
N ARG A 39 13.45 -3.64 -17.78
CA ARG A 39 12.84 -4.89 -17.28
C ARG A 39 11.54 -4.70 -16.52
N LEU A 40 11.21 -3.47 -16.13
CA LEU A 40 9.95 -3.08 -15.51
C LEU A 40 9.33 -1.94 -16.33
N ARG A 41 8.02 -2.02 -16.53
CA ARG A 41 7.22 -0.97 -17.18
C ARG A 41 6.03 -0.59 -16.32
N ILE A 42 5.82 0.70 -16.14
CA ILE A 42 4.62 1.22 -15.48
C ILE A 42 3.49 1.26 -16.51
N GLY A 43 2.52 0.40 -16.34
CA GLY A 43 1.31 0.25 -17.15
C GLY A 43 0.20 1.20 -16.68
N ALA A 44 -1.00 0.70 -16.39
CA ALA A 44 -2.15 1.51 -16.02
C ALA A 44 -1.92 2.28 -14.70
N LEU A 45 -2.36 3.54 -14.69
CA LEU A 45 -2.45 4.42 -13.53
C LEU A 45 -3.92 4.73 -13.33
N THR A 46 -4.53 4.24 -12.25
CA THR A 46 -5.97 4.39 -12.09
C THR A 46 -6.36 5.12 -10.82
N ALA A 47 -7.50 5.78 -10.84
CA ALA A 47 -8.13 6.36 -9.67
C ALA A 47 -9.67 6.39 -9.83
N ALA A 48 -10.40 6.64 -8.75
CA ALA A 48 -11.85 6.79 -8.79
C ALA A 48 -12.24 8.21 -9.21
N THR A 49 -12.11 9.17 -8.28
CA THR A 49 -12.59 10.55 -8.48
C THR A 49 -11.70 11.40 -9.38
N SER A 50 -10.43 11.00 -9.55
CA SER A 50 -9.45 11.74 -10.37
C SER A 50 -9.26 11.13 -11.77
N ALA A 51 -10.11 10.18 -12.17
CA ALA A 51 -10.07 9.63 -13.53
C ALA A 51 -10.30 10.76 -14.56
N GLY A 52 -9.51 10.74 -15.64
CA GLY A 52 -9.53 11.75 -16.68
C GLY A 52 -8.56 12.92 -16.48
N SER A 53 -8.04 13.14 -15.26
CA SER A 53 -6.98 14.14 -15.01
C SER A 53 -5.61 13.60 -15.40
N THR A 54 -4.60 14.46 -15.49
CA THR A 54 -3.21 14.05 -15.67
C THR A 54 -2.56 13.74 -14.31
N LEU A 55 -1.62 12.80 -14.29
CA LEU A 55 -0.89 12.47 -13.07
C LEU A 55 -0.13 13.68 -12.51
N GLY A 56 0.37 14.57 -13.36
CA GLY A 56 1.09 15.78 -12.98
C GLY A 56 0.28 16.77 -12.16
N GLU A 57 -1.06 16.79 -12.32
CA GLU A 57 -1.95 17.59 -11.48
C GLU A 57 -1.95 17.13 -10.01
N HIS A 58 -1.63 15.87 -9.76
CA HIS A 58 -1.59 15.26 -8.42
C HIS A 58 -0.18 15.14 -7.87
N HIS A 59 0.79 14.83 -8.74
CA HIS A 59 2.19 14.55 -8.40
C HIS A 59 3.14 15.26 -9.38
N PRO A 60 3.26 16.60 -9.33
CA PRO A 60 4.07 17.38 -10.27
C PRO A 60 5.55 17.00 -10.26
N HIS A 61 6.04 16.40 -9.19
CA HIS A 61 7.42 15.92 -9.04
C HIS A 61 7.70 14.61 -9.80
N LEU A 62 6.67 13.88 -10.21
CA LEU A 62 6.83 12.63 -11.00
C LEU A 62 6.88 12.96 -12.51
N THR A 63 7.83 13.79 -12.90
CA THR A 63 7.94 14.35 -14.26
C THR A 63 7.89 13.33 -15.40
N PRO A 64 8.49 12.12 -15.30
CA PRO A 64 8.42 11.13 -16.37
C PRO A 64 6.99 10.62 -16.67
N LEU A 65 6.09 10.72 -15.68
CA LEU A 65 4.71 10.24 -15.77
C LEU A 65 3.68 11.38 -15.76
N ALA A 66 4.12 12.64 -15.63
CA ALA A 66 3.23 13.79 -15.41
C ALA A 66 2.17 13.96 -16.51
N HIS A 67 2.49 13.65 -17.75
CA HIS A 67 1.58 13.77 -18.90
C HIS A 67 0.58 12.60 -19.02
N ARG A 68 0.74 11.54 -18.20
CA ARG A 68 -0.12 10.37 -18.30
C ARG A 68 -1.51 10.68 -17.71
N VAL A 69 -2.53 10.28 -18.45
CA VAL A 69 -3.91 10.36 -17.97
C VAL A 69 -4.16 9.25 -16.95
N VAL A 70 -4.83 9.59 -15.87
CA VAL A 70 -5.29 8.65 -14.86
C VAL A 70 -6.60 8.03 -15.34
N GLU A 71 -6.64 6.71 -15.43
CA GLU A 71 -7.77 5.94 -15.94
C GLU A 71 -8.76 5.59 -14.81
N PRO A 72 -10.01 5.20 -15.11
CA PRO A 72 -10.91 4.66 -14.09
C PRO A 72 -10.35 3.39 -13.43
N THR A 73 -10.64 3.21 -12.13
CA THR A 73 -10.24 2.00 -11.40
C THR A 73 -11.22 0.87 -11.70
N GLU A 74 -10.92 0.10 -12.72
CA GLU A 74 -11.71 -1.02 -13.19
C GLU A 74 -10.83 -2.25 -13.44
N ALA A 75 -11.39 -3.43 -13.20
CA ALA A 75 -10.65 -4.68 -13.42
C ALA A 75 -10.20 -4.86 -14.86
N ALA A 76 -10.97 -4.38 -15.83
CA ALA A 76 -10.63 -4.43 -17.25
C ALA A 76 -9.37 -3.61 -17.57
N VAL A 77 -9.19 -2.44 -16.92
CA VAL A 77 -8.02 -1.56 -17.07
C VAL A 77 -6.79 -2.16 -16.40
N LEU A 78 -6.97 -2.78 -15.23
CA LEU A 78 -5.91 -3.41 -14.45
C LEU A 78 -5.51 -4.80 -14.97
N GLY A 79 -6.38 -5.44 -15.74
CA GLY A 79 -6.12 -6.74 -16.35
C GLY A 79 -4.92 -6.75 -17.29
N GLY A 80 -4.29 -7.92 -17.45
CA GLY A 80 -3.12 -8.09 -18.33
C GLY A 80 -1.83 -7.44 -17.81
N HIS A 81 -1.78 -7.05 -16.53
CA HIS A 81 -0.56 -6.65 -15.83
C HIS A 81 -0.03 -7.81 -15.01
N ASP A 82 1.29 -7.93 -14.91
CA ASP A 82 1.96 -8.98 -14.13
C ASP A 82 1.82 -8.71 -12.62
N ALA A 83 1.83 -7.43 -12.25
CA ALA A 83 1.65 -6.99 -10.88
C ALA A 83 0.71 -5.77 -10.79
N VAL A 84 -0.11 -5.73 -9.74
CA VAL A 84 -1.04 -4.62 -9.45
C VAL A 84 -0.88 -4.21 -8.00
N PHE A 85 -0.53 -2.94 -7.79
CA PHE A 85 -0.60 -2.31 -6.48
C PHE A 85 -2.00 -1.73 -6.28
N LEU A 86 -2.64 -2.09 -5.17
CA LEU A 86 -3.93 -1.54 -4.74
C LEU A 86 -3.68 -0.53 -3.60
N ALA A 87 -3.61 0.76 -3.93
CA ALA A 87 -3.49 1.85 -2.97
C ALA A 87 -4.85 2.54 -2.78
N LEU A 88 -5.85 1.75 -2.42
CA LEU A 88 -7.25 2.13 -2.35
C LEU A 88 -7.72 2.36 -0.89
N PRO A 89 -8.81 3.09 -0.69
CA PRO A 89 -9.48 3.13 0.60
C PRO A 89 -9.92 1.72 1.04
N HIS A 90 -10.04 1.52 2.36
CA HIS A 90 -10.49 0.25 2.93
C HIS A 90 -11.86 -0.16 2.38
N GLY A 91 -12.07 -1.46 2.15
CA GLY A 91 -13.29 -2.04 1.59
C GLY A 91 -13.33 -2.06 0.06
N HIS A 92 -12.40 -1.43 -0.64
CA HIS A 92 -12.39 -1.39 -2.10
C HIS A 92 -11.47 -2.42 -2.75
N SER A 93 -10.41 -2.82 -2.07
CA SER A 93 -9.44 -3.79 -2.61
C SER A 93 -10.03 -5.18 -2.78
N ALA A 94 -10.88 -5.62 -1.87
CA ALA A 94 -11.45 -6.96 -1.87
C ALA A 94 -12.27 -7.26 -3.13
N VAL A 95 -13.17 -6.35 -3.51
CA VAL A 95 -14.02 -6.51 -4.69
C VAL A 95 -13.19 -6.55 -5.98
N LEU A 96 -12.19 -5.67 -6.07
CA LEU A 96 -11.34 -5.57 -7.25
C LEU A 96 -10.41 -6.78 -7.39
N ALA A 97 -9.85 -7.24 -6.28
CA ALA A 97 -8.95 -8.39 -6.26
C ALA A 97 -9.60 -9.70 -6.73
N GLN A 98 -10.89 -9.87 -6.48
CA GLN A 98 -11.66 -11.04 -6.95
C GLN A 98 -11.87 -11.06 -8.46
N GLN A 99 -11.79 -9.91 -9.12
CA GLN A 99 -12.01 -9.76 -10.56
C GLN A 99 -10.71 -9.88 -11.36
N LEU A 100 -9.55 -9.82 -10.69
CA LEU A 100 -8.25 -9.94 -11.33
C LEU A 100 -7.82 -11.40 -11.44
N SER A 101 -7.02 -11.70 -12.48
CA SER A 101 -6.50 -13.04 -12.71
C SER A 101 -5.76 -13.59 -11.48
N PRO A 102 -5.90 -14.90 -11.15
CA PRO A 102 -5.12 -15.53 -10.10
C PRO A 102 -3.61 -15.46 -10.36
N GLU A 103 -3.19 -15.36 -11.61
CA GLU A 103 -1.78 -15.24 -11.99
C GLU A 103 -1.20 -13.84 -11.75
N THR A 104 -2.04 -12.81 -11.64
CA THR A 104 -1.58 -11.45 -11.34
C THR A 104 -1.08 -11.37 -9.90
N LEU A 105 0.12 -10.87 -9.68
CA LEU A 105 0.60 -10.52 -8.35
C LEU A 105 -0.16 -9.29 -7.85
N ILE A 106 -0.91 -9.43 -6.76
CA ILE A 106 -1.61 -8.32 -6.13
C ILE A 106 -0.93 -7.95 -4.81
N ILE A 107 -0.58 -6.66 -4.70
CA ILE A 107 0.04 -6.06 -3.52
C ILE A 107 -0.95 -5.04 -2.98
N ASP A 108 -1.68 -5.41 -1.92
CA ASP A 108 -2.71 -4.56 -1.33
C ASP A 108 -2.12 -3.67 -0.23
N CYS A 109 -2.11 -2.37 -0.46
CA CYS A 109 -1.75 -1.35 0.53
C CYS A 109 -2.93 -0.91 1.41
N GLY A 110 -4.15 -1.38 1.09
CA GLY A 110 -5.33 -1.24 1.93
C GLY A 110 -5.25 -2.10 3.19
N ALA A 111 -6.35 -2.17 3.93
CA ALA A 111 -6.40 -3.00 5.14
C ALA A 111 -7.16 -4.32 4.92
N ASP A 112 -7.81 -4.50 3.78
CA ASP A 112 -8.84 -5.50 3.53
C ASP A 112 -8.40 -6.94 3.83
N PHE A 113 -7.12 -7.23 3.70
CA PHE A 113 -6.57 -8.57 3.84
C PHE A 113 -5.54 -8.73 4.97
N ARG A 114 -5.41 -7.72 5.87
CA ARG A 114 -4.41 -7.74 6.94
C ARG A 114 -4.79 -8.61 8.12
N LEU A 115 -6.07 -8.53 8.54
CA LEU A 115 -6.54 -9.18 9.75
C LEU A 115 -6.97 -10.62 9.44
N THR A 116 -6.62 -11.54 10.33
CA THR A 116 -7.04 -12.94 10.24
C THR A 116 -8.36 -13.20 10.96
N ASP A 117 -8.73 -12.35 11.92
CA ASP A 117 -9.94 -12.45 12.73
C ASP A 117 -11.05 -11.56 12.15
N ALA A 118 -12.15 -12.19 11.74
CA ALA A 118 -13.30 -11.53 11.15
C ALA A 118 -14.02 -10.61 12.15
N ALA A 119 -14.10 -10.99 13.44
CA ALA A 119 -14.76 -10.17 14.45
C ALA A 119 -13.96 -8.88 14.75
N VAL A 120 -12.64 -8.99 14.74
CA VAL A 120 -11.74 -7.82 14.86
C VAL A 120 -11.88 -6.91 13.65
N TRP A 121 -11.98 -7.47 12.44
CA TRP A 121 -12.24 -6.69 11.24
C TRP A 121 -13.57 -5.93 11.32
N GLU A 122 -14.66 -6.62 11.64
CA GLU A 122 -15.98 -6.00 11.75
C GLU A 122 -16.02 -4.89 12.81
N ARG A 123 -15.37 -5.12 13.94
CA ARG A 123 -15.25 -4.12 15.02
C ARG A 123 -14.60 -2.81 14.56
N PHE A 124 -13.54 -2.87 13.79
CA PHE A 124 -12.73 -1.70 13.43
C PHE A 124 -13.07 -1.10 12.06
N TYR A 125 -13.64 -1.88 11.14
CA TYR A 125 -13.91 -1.45 9.76
C TYR A 125 -15.39 -1.49 9.38
N GLY A 126 -16.25 -2.18 10.16
CA GLY A 126 -17.69 -2.16 9.99
C GLY A 126 -18.22 -2.83 8.73
N SER A 127 -17.42 -3.69 8.09
CA SER A 127 -17.78 -4.41 6.86
C SER A 127 -17.45 -5.90 6.93
N SER A 128 -17.90 -6.68 5.95
CA SER A 128 -17.62 -8.11 5.87
C SER A 128 -16.12 -8.37 5.70
N HIS A 129 -15.59 -9.37 6.40
CA HIS A 129 -14.20 -9.80 6.30
C HIS A 129 -13.95 -10.51 4.97
N ALA A 130 -12.97 -10.07 4.21
CA ALA A 130 -12.66 -10.60 2.88
C ALA A 130 -11.64 -11.77 2.87
N GLY A 131 -11.25 -12.25 4.04
CA GLY A 131 -10.15 -13.19 4.21
C GLY A 131 -8.83 -12.49 4.55
N SER A 132 -7.74 -13.25 4.61
CA SER A 132 -6.41 -12.71 4.90
C SER A 132 -5.38 -13.23 3.91
N TRP A 133 -4.37 -12.40 3.65
CA TRP A 133 -3.24 -12.73 2.79
C TRP A 133 -1.93 -12.74 3.58
N PRO A 134 -0.87 -13.39 3.06
CA PRO A 134 0.45 -13.29 3.65
C PRO A 134 0.87 -11.84 3.90
N TYR A 135 1.37 -11.59 5.11
CA TYR A 135 1.71 -10.24 5.57
C TYR A 135 3.04 -9.79 4.96
N GLY A 136 3.03 -8.67 4.25
CA GLY A 136 4.14 -8.15 3.47
C GLY A 136 5.23 -7.48 4.30
N LEU A 137 5.70 -8.13 5.36
CA LEU A 137 6.82 -7.69 6.21
C LEU A 137 7.86 -8.82 6.28
N PRO A 138 8.72 -8.94 5.25
CA PRO A 138 9.67 -10.05 5.11
C PRO A 138 10.76 -10.10 6.19
N GLU A 139 10.87 -9.07 7.02
CA GLU A 139 11.78 -8.98 8.16
C GLU A 139 11.32 -9.84 9.35
N LEU A 140 10.03 -10.16 9.43
CA LEU A 140 9.52 -11.03 10.48
C LEU A 140 9.95 -12.49 10.24
N PRO A 141 10.16 -13.29 11.32
CA PRO A 141 10.56 -14.69 11.20
C PRO A 141 9.60 -15.51 10.33
N GLY A 142 10.16 -16.24 9.37
CA GLY A 142 9.39 -17.09 8.46
C GLY A 142 8.56 -16.33 7.42
N ALA A 143 8.37 -15.00 7.56
CA ALA A 143 7.54 -14.22 6.66
C ALA A 143 8.07 -14.21 5.21
N ARG A 144 9.40 -14.15 5.05
CA ARG A 144 10.03 -14.20 3.72
C ARG A 144 9.71 -15.50 2.97
N ASP A 145 9.66 -16.63 3.67
CA ASP A 145 9.33 -17.93 3.07
C ASP A 145 7.83 -18.01 2.74
N GLN A 146 6.96 -17.45 3.57
CA GLN A 146 5.53 -17.34 3.29
C GLN A 146 5.23 -16.44 2.07
N LEU A 147 6.02 -15.40 1.86
CA LEU A 147 5.89 -14.51 0.72
C LEU A 147 6.45 -15.12 -0.58
N ARG A 148 7.32 -16.12 -0.48
CA ARG A 148 7.92 -16.75 -1.65
C ARG A 148 6.87 -17.52 -2.46
N GLY A 149 6.68 -17.11 -3.71
CA GLY A 149 5.72 -17.73 -4.64
C GLY A 149 4.27 -17.32 -4.45
N THR A 150 3.93 -16.53 -3.40
CA THR A 150 2.56 -16.00 -3.28
C THR A 150 2.24 -14.98 -4.38
N ARG A 151 1.00 -14.96 -4.80
CA ARG A 151 0.44 -13.95 -5.71
C ARG A 151 -0.45 -12.91 -4.98
N ARG A 152 -0.53 -13.00 -3.65
CA ARG A 152 -1.40 -12.17 -2.83
C ARG A 152 -0.61 -11.69 -1.61
N ILE A 153 -0.44 -10.38 -1.47
CA ILE A 153 0.36 -9.77 -0.41
C ILE A 153 -0.45 -8.65 0.26
N ALA A 154 -0.63 -8.75 1.57
CA ALA A 154 -1.21 -7.68 2.39
C ALA A 154 -0.09 -6.81 2.97
N VAL A 155 0.03 -5.57 2.51
CA VAL A 155 1.04 -4.62 3.01
C VAL A 155 0.67 -4.16 4.42
N PRO A 156 1.58 -4.19 5.40
CA PRO A 156 1.32 -3.72 6.76
C PRO A 156 0.99 -2.23 6.83
N GLY A 157 0.26 -1.83 7.87
CA GLY A 157 0.06 -0.43 8.19
C GLY A 157 1.35 0.23 8.71
N CYS A 158 1.41 1.57 8.66
CA CYS A 158 2.60 2.33 9.07
C CYS A 158 2.99 2.09 10.54
N TYR A 159 2.04 2.19 11.46
CA TYR A 159 2.30 1.95 12.88
C TYR A 159 2.72 0.50 13.19
N PRO A 160 2.00 -0.54 12.71
CA PRO A 160 2.46 -1.92 12.90
C PRO A 160 3.86 -2.16 12.33
N THR A 161 4.17 -1.62 11.15
CA THR A 161 5.51 -1.74 10.57
C THR A 161 6.58 -1.17 11.49
N ALA A 162 6.39 0.08 11.94
CA ALA A 162 7.36 0.74 12.81
C ALA A 162 7.50 0.03 14.17
N ALA A 163 6.38 -0.34 14.80
CA ALA A 163 6.39 -1.01 16.09
C ALA A 163 7.02 -2.41 16.01
N LEU A 164 6.63 -3.22 15.03
CA LEU A 164 7.16 -4.57 14.87
C LEU A 164 8.67 -4.57 14.58
N LEU A 165 9.13 -3.70 13.69
CA LEU A 165 10.56 -3.61 13.37
C LEU A 165 11.40 -3.06 14.54
N ALA A 166 10.82 -2.20 15.37
CA ALA A 166 11.50 -1.68 16.55
C ALA A 166 11.57 -2.69 17.71
N LEU A 167 10.48 -3.43 17.94
CA LEU A 167 10.35 -4.29 19.12
C LEU A 167 10.82 -5.71 18.89
N PHE A 168 10.55 -6.26 17.70
CA PHE A 168 10.74 -7.67 17.43
C PHE A 168 12.19 -8.16 17.67
N PRO A 169 13.26 -7.47 17.23
CA PRO A 169 14.62 -7.94 17.46
C PRO A 169 14.97 -8.07 18.94
N ALA A 170 14.50 -7.14 19.76
CA ALA A 170 14.76 -7.15 21.19
C ALA A 170 13.93 -8.23 21.92
N LEU A 171 12.68 -8.44 21.53
CA LEU A 171 11.83 -9.51 22.06
C LEU A 171 12.36 -10.89 21.66
N ALA A 172 12.79 -11.06 20.41
CA ALA A 172 13.34 -12.33 19.93
C ALA A 172 14.67 -12.73 20.60
N ALA A 173 15.39 -11.75 21.10
CA ALA A 173 16.65 -11.96 21.85
C ALA A 173 16.47 -11.96 23.36
N ASP A 174 15.22 -11.98 23.88
CA ASP A 174 14.89 -11.94 25.31
C ASP A 174 15.51 -10.74 26.06
N LEU A 175 15.70 -9.62 25.37
CA LEU A 175 16.30 -8.40 25.94
C LEU A 175 15.27 -7.49 26.62
N ILE A 176 14.00 -7.66 26.29
CA ILE A 176 12.87 -6.90 26.88
C ILE A 176 11.70 -7.84 27.19
N GLU A 177 10.90 -7.46 28.16
CA GLU A 177 9.64 -8.15 28.46
C GLU A 177 8.55 -7.83 27.41
N PRO A 178 7.58 -8.76 27.17
CA PRO A 178 6.52 -8.56 26.17
C PRO A 178 5.47 -7.52 26.57
N ALA A 179 5.58 -6.89 27.73
CA ALA A 179 4.71 -5.82 28.19
C ALA A 179 5.28 -4.47 27.80
N VAL A 180 4.80 -3.89 26.70
CA VAL A 180 5.33 -2.65 26.15
C VAL A 180 4.26 -1.56 26.04
N THR A 181 4.68 -0.31 26.22
CA THR A 181 3.86 0.87 25.89
C THR A 181 4.41 1.51 24.63
N VAL A 182 3.57 1.69 23.63
CA VAL A 182 3.95 2.29 22.34
C VAL A 182 3.41 3.71 22.26
N VAL A 183 4.29 4.68 22.10
CA VAL A 183 3.96 6.06 21.71
C VAL A 183 4.45 6.28 20.30
N ALA A 184 3.51 6.46 19.37
CA ALA A 184 3.82 6.59 17.95
C ALA A 184 3.32 7.94 17.41
N VAL A 185 4.10 8.59 16.55
CA VAL A 185 3.79 9.88 15.95
C VAL A 185 3.70 9.73 14.44
N SER A 186 2.73 10.39 13.83
CA SER A 186 2.53 10.39 12.38
C SER A 186 2.28 11.81 11.87
N GLY A 187 2.73 12.11 10.66
CA GLY A 187 2.33 13.31 9.95
C GLY A 187 0.87 13.22 9.44
N THR A 188 0.31 14.37 9.07
CA THR A 188 -1.08 14.50 8.59
C THR A 188 -1.37 13.69 7.33
N SER A 189 -0.38 13.47 6.47
CA SER A 189 -0.51 12.62 5.27
C SER A 189 -0.92 11.18 5.58
N GLY A 190 -0.65 10.69 6.81
CA GLY A 190 -1.09 9.37 7.26
C GLY A 190 -2.61 9.20 7.35
N ALA A 191 -3.35 10.29 7.48
CA ALA A 191 -4.81 10.30 7.46
C ALA A 191 -5.41 10.28 6.03
N GLY A 192 -4.56 10.36 5.01
CA GLY A 192 -4.99 10.42 3.62
C GLY A 192 -5.13 11.85 3.08
N ARG A 193 -5.65 11.97 1.86
CA ARG A 193 -5.71 13.23 1.11
C ARG A 193 -7.03 13.99 1.28
N ALA A 194 -8.02 13.40 1.95
CA ALA A 194 -9.30 14.06 2.16
C ALA A 194 -9.14 15.33 3.00
N ALA A 195 -9.66 16.45 2.50
CA ALA A 195 -9.66 17.71 3.22
C ALA A 195 -10.71 17.65 4.33
N THR A 196 -10.27 17.64 5.58
CA THR A 196 -11.12 17.77 6.76
C THR A 196 -10.65 18.93 7.61
N THR A 197 -11.55 19.53 8.39
CA THR A 197 -11.21 20.68 9.24
C THR A 197 -10.02 20.39 10.15
N ASP A 198 -9.99 19.21 10.77
CA ASP A 198 -8.92 18.79 11.69
C ASP A 198 -7.54 18.62 11.02
N LEU A 199 -7.47 18.60 9.70
CA LEU A 199 -6.24 18.40 8.92
C LEU A 199 -5.84 19.66 8.14
N LEU A 200 -6.54 20.77 8.31
CA LEU A 200 -6.16 22.04 7.72
C LEU A 200 -4.80 22.51 8.27
N GLY A 201 -3.99 23.12 7.42
CA GLY A 201 -2.68 23.64 7.83
C GLY A 201 -2.75 24.58 9.03
N ALA A 202 -3.78 25.44 9.13
CA ALA A 202 -4.00 26.33 10.26
C ALA A 202 -4.24 25.60 11.59
N GLU A 203 -4.75 24.38 11.54
CA GLU A 203 -5.05 23.57 12.74
C GLU A 203 -3.88 22.65 13.16
N VAL A 204 -3.04 22.25 12.22
CA VAL A 204 -2.01 21.23 12.47
C VAL A 204 -0.59 21.77 12.51
N ILE A 205 -0.30 22.90 11.86
CA ILE A 205 1.06 23.45 11.85
C ILE A 205 1.45 23.92 13.26
N GLY A 206 2.57 23.39 13.76
CA GLY A 206 3.10 23.71 15.09
C GLY A 206 2.37 23.02 16.25
N SER A 207 1.49 22.05 15.96
CA SER A 207 0.75 21.31 16.99
C SER A 207 1.00 19.80 16.94
N ALA A 208 0.75 19.12 18.07
CA ALA A 208 0.68 17.67 18.17
C ALA A 208 -0.62 17.29 18.90
N ARG A 209 -1.39 16.38 18.31
CA ARG A 209 -2.69 15.96 18.83
C ARG A 209 -2.71 14.46 19.08
N ALA A 210 -3.05 14.06 20.28
CA ALA A 210 -3.29 12.65 20.61
C ALA A 210 -4.62 12.19 19.98
N TYR A 211 -4.66 10.97 19.46
CA TYR A 211 -5.87 10.35 18.93
C TYR A 211 -5.83 8.83 19.17
N ASN A 212 -7.02 8.22 19.24
CA ASN A 212 -7.20 6.77 19.39
C ASN A 212 -6.30 6.13 20.46
N ILE A 213 -6.24 6.76 21.64
CA ILE A 213 -5.42 6.32 22.79
C ILE A 213 -6.04 5.10 23.50
N ALA A 214 -5.25 4.43 24.34
CA ALA A 214 -5.70 3.35 25.24
C ALA A 214 -6.31 2.13 24.51
N GLY A 215 -5.68 1.66 23.44
CA GLY A 215 -6.05 0.41 22.77
C GLY A 215 -7.29 0.49 21.87
N VAL A 216 -7.79 1.70 21.56
CA VAL A 216 -8.91 1.87 20.62
C VAL A 216 -8.45 2.10 19.17
N HIS A 217 -7.15 2.18 18.95
CA HIS A 217 -6.63 2.33 17.59
C HIS A 217 -6.72 1.00 16.84
N ARG A 218 -7.16 1.04 15.59
CA ARG A 218 -7.32 -0.13 14.71
C ARG A 218 -6.04 -0.93 14.43
N HIS A 219 -4.90 -0.44 14.84
CA HIS A 219 -3.59 -1.12 14.73
C HIS A 219 -3.11 -1.69 16.08
N THR A 220 -3.95 -1.69 17.11
CA THR A 220 -3.59 -2.19 18.45
C THR A 220 -3.74 -3.71 18.55
#